data_f39c3713105f35b4c7ecc6de804b8477
#
_entry.id   f39c3713105f35b4c7ecc6de804b8477
#
_cell.length_a   1.000
_cell.length_b   1.000
_cell.length_c   1.000
_cell.angle_alpha   90.00
_cell.angle_beta   90.00
_cell.angle_gamma   90.00
#
_symmetry.space_group_name_H-M   'P 1'
#
loop_
_entity.id
_entity.type
_entity.pdbx_description
1 polymer ?
#
loop_
_entity_poly.entity_id
_entity_poly.type
_entity_poly.pdbx_seq_one_letter_code
_entity_poly.pdbx_strand_id
1 'polypeptide(L)'
;HIKTALIGFGYRGKQLLRLLRTIESYKIVGIADINGCGDSESLGASFYQGEEAYKMMLDEQQPNLVFITTPWHLHITHATECILRNCHVALEIKGGLCQDEYAPLQEIAQQKGVKVFPLENTLFMREILAVKRMVDEGALGEIIYMRGGYRHDLRKLLLDDNGVLGGRKGTESVWRSRFYSHHNADIYPTHGLGPLCMILGIGKTDHLAWLTSF
;
A
#
# COMPACT_ATOMS: atom_id res chain seq x y z
N HIS A 1 -6.29 -6.16 -22.06
CA HIS A 1 -5.64 -5.23 -21.13
C HIS A 1 -6.53 -5.00 -19.94
N ILE A 2 -5.95 -4.95 -18.75
CA ILE A 2 -6.63 -4.61 -17.49
C ILE A 2 -6.69 -3.08 -17.41
N LYS A 3 -7.88 -2.51 -17.43
CA LYS A 3 -8.07 -1.09 -17.19
C LYS A 3 -7.63 -0.76 -15.78
N THR A 4 -6.64 0.08 -15.63
CA THR A 4 -5.97 0.37 -14.36
C THR A 4 -6.03 1.87 -14.05
N ALA A 5 -6.31 2.22 -12.81
CA ALA A 5 -6.29 3.59 -12.34
C ALA A 5 -5.42 3.77 -11.09
N LEU A 6 -5.02 5.02 -10.82
CA LEU A 6 -4.29 5.43 -9.61
C LEU A 6 -5.10 6.45 -8.82
N ILE A 7 -5.12 6.27 -7.49
CA ILE A 7 -5.57 7.29 -6.53
C ILE A 7 -4.37 7.68 -5.67
N GLY A 8 -3.96 8.95 -5.77
CA GLY A 8 -2.75 9.50 -5.18
C GLY A 8 -1.59 9.56 -6.20
N PHE A 9 -1.16 10.78 -6.53
CA PHE A 9 -0.08 11.02 -7.52
C PHE A 9 1.12 11.74 -6.90
N GLY A 10 1.36 11.47 -5.62
CA GLY A 10 2.56 11.89 -4.92
C GLY A 10 3.81 11.13 -5.37
N TYR A 11 4.85 11.14 -4.54
CA TYR A 11 6.13 10.46 -4.84
C TYR A 11 5.93 8.97 -5.20
N ARG A 12 5.15 8.25 -4.38
CA ARG A 12 4.93 6.81 -4.59
C ARG A 12 4.07 6.52 -5.81
N GLY A 13 2.99 7.29 -6.03
CA GLY A 13 2.14 7.14 -7.20
C GLY A 13 2.91 7.35 -8.51
N LYS A 14 3.82 8.34 -8.56
CA LYS A 14 4.69 8.58 -9.71
C LYS A 14 5.65 7.42 -9.97
N GLN A 15 6.21 6.82 -8.92
CA GLN A 15 7.06 5.62 -9.07
C GLN A 15 6.27 4.44 -9.62
N LEU A 16 5.08 4.17 -9.06
CA LEU A 16 4.22 3.08 -9.53
C LEU A 16 3.76 3.29 -10.96
N LEU A 17 3.37 4.50 -11.34
CA LEU A 17 2.98 4.79 -12.73
C LEU A 17 4.09 4.41 -13.72
N ARG A 18 5.35 4.78 -13.41
CA ARG A 18 6.50 4.41 -14.27
C ARG A 18 6.63 2.90 -14.40
N LEU A 19 6.50 2.16 -13.31
CA LEU A 19 6.57 0.70 -13.29
C LEU A 19 5.38 0.07 -14.06
N LEU A 20 4.16 0.51 -13.79
CA LEU A 20 2.96 -0.03 -14.42
C LEU A 20 2.98 0.13 -15.95
N ARG A 21 3.59 1.20 -16.46
CA ARG A 21 3.76 1.43 -17.89
C ARG A 21 4.70 0.44 -18.59
N THR A 22 5.55 -0.24 -17.84
CA THR A 22 6.42 -1.29 -18.41
C THR A 22 5.72 -2.64 -18.55
N ILE A 23 4.51 -2.76 -18.03
CA ILE A 23 3.74 -4.00 -18.02
C ILE A 23 2.63 -3.91 -19.07
N GLU A 24 2.80 -4.58 -20.19
CA GLU A 24 1.90 -4.51 -21.34
C GLU A 24 0.43 -4.86 -21.03
N SER A 25 0.19 -5.75 -20.05
CA SER A 25 -1.16 -6.14 -19.67
C SER A 25 -1.98 -5.03 -19.00
N TYR A 26 -1.35 -3.95 -18.54
CA TYR A 26 -2.05 -2.82 -17.92
C TYR A 26 -2.28 -1.67 -18.90
N LYS A 27 -3.50 -1.14 -18.89
CA LYS A 27 -3.85 0.10 -19.57
C LYS A 27 -4.25 1.13 -18.53
N ILE A 28 -3.39 2.13 -18.30
CA ILE A 28 -3.71 3.22 -17.37
C ILE A 28 -4.78 4.11 -18.01
N VAL A 29 -5.95 4.20 -17.36
CA VAL A 29 -7.11 4.94 -17.88
C VAL A 29 -7.38 6.22 -17.09
N GLY A 30 -6.99 6.28 -15.81
CA GLY A 30 -7.24 7.45 -14.97
C GLY A 30 -6.27 7.58 -13.81
N ILE A 31 -6.02 8.81 -13.41
CA ILE A 31 -5.19 9.17 -12.26
C ILE A 31 -5.95 10.27 -11.50
N ALA A 32 -6.11 10.11 -10.19
CA ALA A 32 -6.73 11.11 -9.33
C ALA A 32 -5.78 11.57 -8.23
N ASP A 33 -5.70 12.87 -8.00
CA ASP A 33 -4.95 13.47 -6.89
C ASP A 33 -5.59 14.78 -6.45
N ILE A 34 -5.42 15.15 -5.19
CA ILE A 34 -5.88 16.44 -4.67
C ILE A 34 -5.12 17.60 -5.31
N ASN A 35 -3.84 17.39 -5.63
CA ASN A 35 -2.98 18.36 -6.29
C ASN A 35 -2.97 18.15 -7.81
N GLY A 36 -2.66 19.21 -8.56
CA GLY A 36 -2.43 19.10 -10.00
C GLY A 36 -1.15 18.31 -10.31
N CYS A 37 -1.08 17.75 -11.51
CA CYS A 37 0.08 16.99 -11.98
C CYS A 37 1.07 17.81 -12.81
N GLY A 38 0.79 19.08 -13.08
CA GLY A 38 1.55 19.95 -13.98
C GLY A 38 1.20 19.70 -15.44
N ASP A 39 1.85 18.74 -16.09
CA ASP A 39 1.58 18.33 -17.47
C ASP A 39 0.74 17.04 -17.50
N SER A 40 -0.57 17.19 -17.67
CA SER A 40 -1.50 16.05 -17.73
C SER A 40 -1.44 15.32 -19.09
N GLU A 41 -1.05 15.98 -20.15
CA GLU A 41 -0.99 15.38 -21.49
C GLU A 41 0.08 14.31 -21.59
N SER A 42 1.21 14.51 -20.90
CA SER A 42 2.30 13.52 -20.84
C SER A 42 1.92 12.22 -20.09
N LEU A 43 0.80 12.22 -19.34
CA LEU A 43 0.38 11.06 -18.57
C LEU A 43 -0.22 9.94 -19.41
N GLY A 44 -0.73 10.24 -20.60
CA GLY A 44 -1.39 9.26 -21.48
C GLY A 44 -2.63 8.63 -20.83
N ALA A 45 -3.24 9.29 -19.82
CA ALA A 45 -4.41 8.89 -19.09
C ALA A 45 -5.16 10.15 -18.61
N SER A 46 -6.46 10.04 -18.37
CA SER A 46 -7.26 11.17 -17.85
C SER A 46 -6.82 11.51 -16.42
N PHE A 47 -6.61 12.79 -16.15
CA PHE A 47 -6.25 13.28 -14.82
C PHE A 47 -7.42 13.99 -14.17
N TYR A 48 -7.69 13.64 -12.90
CA TYR A 48 -8.80 14.15 -12.10
C TYR A 48 -8.24 14.84 -10.86
N GLN A 49 -8.44 16.16 -10.78
CA GLN A 49 -7.92 16.95 -9.67
C GLN A 49 -9.02 17.30 -8.66
N GLY A 50 -8.74 17.08 -7.38
CA GLY A 50 -9.62 17.46 -6.27
C GLY A 50 -9.77 16.34 -5.24
N GLU A 51 -10.31 16.70 -4.08
CA GLU A 51 -10.45 15.78 -2.94
C GLU A 51 -11.33 14.58 -3.27
N GLU A 52 -12.47 14.79 -3.92
CA GLU A 52 -13.43 13.76 -4.31
C GLU A 52 -13.33 13.35 -5.80
N ALA A 53 -12.34 13.88 -6.52
CA ALA A 53 -12.18 13.64 -7.95
C ALA A 53 -11.95 12.16 -8.31
N TYR A 54 -11.44 11.38 -7.38
CA TYR A 54 -11.32 9.93 -7.55
C TYR A 54 -12.64 9.21 -7.76
N LYS A 55 -13.74 9.69 -7.18
CA LYS A 55 -15.09 9.12 -7.39
C LYS A 55 -15.55 9.33 -8.84
N MET A 56 -15.37 10.54 -9.34
CA MET A 56 -15.68 10.86 -10.75
C MET A 56 -14.81 10.01 -11.70
N MET A 57 -13.52 9.87 -11.41
CA MET A 57 -12.63 9.00 -12.17
C MET A 57 -13.11 7.55 -12.20
N LEU A 58 -13.53 7.01 -11.04
CA LEU A 58 -14.01 5.63 -10.95
C LEU A 58 -15.31 5.44 -11.76
N ASP A 59 -16.21 6.41 -11.69
CA ASP A 59 -17.52 6.35 -12.38
C ASP A 59 -17.36 6.48 -13.90
N GLU A 60 -16.49 7.37 -14.38
CA GLU A 60 -16.27 7.60 -15.81
C GLU A 60 -15.38 6.54 -16.45
N GLN A 61 -14.26 6.17 -15.81
CA GLN A 61 -13.29 5.26 -16.41
C GLN A 61 -13.60 3.78 -16.18
N GLN A 62 -14.35 3.46 -15.14
CA GLN A 62 -14.72 2.08 -14.77
C GLN A 62 -13.51 1.13 -14.81
N PRO A 63 -12.45 1.38 -14.01
CA PRO A 63 -11.27 0.56 -14.00
C PRO A 63 -11.55 -0.83 -13.42
N ASN A 64 -10.79 -1.83 -13.85
CA ASN A 64 -10.83 -3.17 -13.25
C ASN A 64 -9.98 -3.24 -11.98
N LEU A 65 -8.87 -2.48 -11.95
CA LEU A 65 -7.89 -2.47 -10.88
C LEU A 65 -7.49 -1.05 -10.53
N VAL A 66 -7.46 -0.73 -9.24
CA VAL A 66 -7.06 0.59 -8.74
C VAL A 66 -5.89 0.46 -7.78
N PHE A 67 -4.84 1.21 -8.04
CA PHE A 67 -3.70 1.37 -7.14
C PHE A 67 -3.94 2.58 -6.23
N ILE A 68 -3.86 2.39 -4.92
CA ILE A 68 -4.07 3.44 -3.92
C ILE A 68 -2.75 3.76 -3.24
N THR A 69 -2.30 5.01 -3.38
CA THR A 69 -1.02 5.52 -2.85
C THR A 69 -1.17 6.84 -2.10
N THR A 70 -2.35 7.07 -1.58
CA THR A 70 -2.69 8.26 -0.78
C THR A 70 -2.12 8.16 0.65
N PRO A 71 -2.25 9.19 1.50
CA PRO A 71 -1.95 9.09 2.91
C PRO A 71 -2.71 7.97 3.61
N TRP A 72 -2.09 7.32 4.61
CA TRP A 72 -2.60 6.11 5.27
C TRP A 72 -4.04 6.20 5.78
N HIS A 73 -4.43 7.34 6.35
CA HIS A 73 -5.78 7.56 6.89
C HIS A 73 -6.89 7.58 5.82
N LEU A 74 -6.54 7.67 4.55
CA LEU A 74 -7.47 7.66 3.43
C LEU A 74 -7.57 6.29 2.75
N HIS A 75 -6.68 5.35 3.08
CA HIS A 75 -6.57 4.09 2.38
C HIS A 75 -7.86 3.28 2.41
N ILE A 76 -8.46 3.11 3.58
CA ILE A 76 -9.68 2.29 3.72
C ILE A 76 -10.88 2.95 3.04
N THR A 77 -11.02 4.28 3.17
CA THR A 77 -12.09 5.02 2.50
C THR A 77 -12.00 4.87 0.98
N HIS A 78 -10.81 5.09 0.41
CA HIS A 78 -10.61 4.94 -1.03
C HIS A 78 -10.80 3.49 -1.50
N ALA A 79 -10.30 2.51 -0.72
CA ALA A 79 -10.48 1.10 -1.05
C ALA A 79 -11.97 0.72 -1.05
N THR A 80 -12.74 1.17 -0.06
CA THR A 80 -14.18 0.93 0.03
C THR A 80 -14.91 1.46 -1.20
N GLU A 81 -14.63 2.70 -1.61
CA GLU A 81 -15.25 3.32 -2.79
C GLU A 81 -14.91 2.57 -4.09
N CYS A 82 -13.68 2.05 -4.21
CA CYS A 82 -13.29 1.21 -5.33
C CYS A 82 -14.06 -0.13 -5.34
N ILE A 83 -14.15 -0.79 -4.19
CA ILE A 83 -14.84 -2.08 -4.04
C ILE A 83 -16.33 -1.94 -4.37
N LEU A 84 -16.98 -0.89 -3.88
CA LEU A 84 -18.41 -0.61 -4.16
C LEU A 84 -18.69 -0.49 -5.67
N ARG A 85 -17.66 -0.08 -6.45
CA ARG A 85 -17.71 0.02 -7.93
C ARG A 85 -17.14 -1.21 -8.63
N ASN A 86 -17.00 -2.33 -7.91
CA ASN A 86 -16.51 -3.61 -8.42
C ASN A 86 -15.06 -3.57 -8.94
N CYS A 87 -14.23 -2.66 -8.42
CA CYS A 87 -12.81 -2.60 -8.75
C CYS A 87 -12.00 -3.49 -7.80
N HIS A 88 -11.05 -4.23 -8.34
CA HIS A 88 -9.96 -4.81 -7.53
C HIS A 88 -9.08 -3.69 -7.01
N VAL A 89 -8.48 -3.88 -5.84
CA VAL A 89 -7.67 -2.86 -5.16
C VAL A 89 -6.26 -3.38 -4.87
N ALA A 90 -5.27 -2.61 -5.28
CA ALA A 90 -3.88 -2.74 -4.88
C ALA A 90 -3.56 -1.60 -3.92
N LEU A 91 -3.43 -1.91 -2.63
CA LEU A 91 -3.32 -0.95 -1.56
C LEU A 91 -1.89 -0.78 -1.09
N GLU A 92 -1.37 0.44 -1.13
CA GLU A 92 -0.03 0.74 -0.61
C GLU A 92 0.04 0.50 0.91
N ILE A 93 1.21 0.24 1.40
CA ILE A 93 1.52 0.00 2.80
C ILE A 93 1.49 1.34 3.57
N LYS A 94 0.92 1.38 4.76
CA LYS A 94 0.07 0.33 5.34
C LYS A 94 -1.38 0.59 4.90
N GLY A 95 -2.23 -0.42 4.99
CA GLY A 95 -3.65 -0.28 4.68
C GLY A 95 -4.40 0.60 5.69
N GLY A 96 -5.22 0.00 6.55
CA GLY A 96 -5.93 0.69 7.62
C GLY A 96 -5.07 1.00 8.84
N LEU A 97 -5.64 1.69 9.79
CA LEU A 97 -4.98 2.16 11.01
C LEU A 97 -5.30 1.29 12.23
N CYS A 98 -6.44 0.66 12.22
CA CYS A 98 -6.88 -0.26 13.26
C CYS A 98 -7.53 -1.52 12.66
N GLN A 99 -7.66 -2.55 13.47
CA GLN A 99 -8.22 -3.82 13.03
C GLN A 99 -9.68 -3.70 12.58
N ASP A 100 -10.46 -2.86 13.25
CA ASP A 100 -11.90 -2.71 13.00
C ASP A 100 -12.22 -2.13 11.60
N GLU A 101 -11.25 -1.52 10.94
CA GLU A 101 -11.41 -1.03 9.57
C GLU A 101 -11.32 -2.15 8.52
N TYR A 102 -10.62 -3.23 8.84
CA TYR A 102 -10.37 -4.31 7.88
C TYR A 102 -11.53 -5.29 7.75
N ALA A 103 -12.25 -5.59 8.83
CA ALA A 103 -13.34 -6.56 8.79
C ALA A 103 -14.47 -6.13 7.83
N PRO A 104 -14.99 -4.88 7.90
CA PRO A 104 -15.97 -4.39 6.93
C PRO A 104 -15.44 -4.37 5.49
N LEU A 105 -14.16 -3.99 5.31
CA LEU A 105 -13.54 -3.97 3.99
C LEU A 105 -13.48 -5.37 3.37
N GLN A 106 -13.10 -6.37 4.16
CA GLN A 106 -13.03 -7.76 3.73
C GLN A 106 -14.42 -8.29 3.37
N GLU A 107 -15.42 -8.01 4.19
CA GLU A 107 -16.81 -8.43 3.97
C GLU A 107 -17.36 -7.87 2.65
N ILE A 108 -17.23 -6.56 2.42
CA ILE A 108 -17.68 -5.92 1.19
C ILE A 108 -16.93 -6.48 -0.02
N ALA A 109 -15.62 -6.70 0.10
CA ALA A 109 -14.83 -7.27 -1.00
C ALA A 109 -15.30 -8.70 -1.36
N GLN A 110 -15.62 -9.53 -0.37
CA GLN A 110 -16.18 -10.85 -0.58
C GLN A 110 -17.55 -10.80 -1.26
N GLN A 111 -18.46 -9.95 -0.78
CA GLN A 111 -19.79 -9.75 -1.35
C GLN A 111 -19.72 -9.30 -2.81
N LYS A 112 -18.78 -8.43 -3.14
CA LYS A 112 -18.55 -7.92 -4.51
C LYS A 112 -17.73 -8.85 -5.39
N GLY A 113 -17.12 -9.91 -4.85
CA GLY A 113 -16.24 -10.80 -5.60
C GLY A 113 -14.95 -10.17 -6.09
N VAL A 114 -14.52 -9.06 -5.47
CA VAL A 114 -13.26 -8.37 -5.82
C VAL A 114 -12.14 -8.73 -4.86
N LYS A 115 -10.91 -8.44 -5.27
CA LYS A 115 -9.70 -8.69 -4.48
C LYS A 115 -9.12 -7.39 -3.95
N VAL A 116 -8.68 -7.41 -2.71
CA VAL A 116 -7.86 -6.36 -2.10
C VAL A 116 -6.54 -7.00 -1.70
N PHE A 117 -5.43 -6.43 -2.13
CA PHE A 117 -4.11 -6.94 -1.79
C PHE A 117 -3.12 -5.83 -1.45
N PRO A 118 -2.28 -6.04 -0.44
CA PRO A 118 -1.26 -5.07 -0.06
C PRO A 118 -0.10 -5.09 -1.05
N LEU A 119 0.46 -3.91 -1.32
CA LEU A 119 1.65 -3.75 -2.14
C LEU A 119 2.93 -3.93 -1.30
N GLU A 120 2.99 -5.01 -0.52
CA GLU A 120 4.16 -5.34 0.30
C GLU A 120 5.29 -5.90 -0.57
N ASN A 121 6.21 -5.04 -0.94
CA ASN A 121 7.28 -5.37 -1.88
C ASN A 121 8.40 -6.24 -1.28
N THR A 122 8.60 -6.21 0.04
CA THR A 122 9.67 -7.00 0.67
C THR A 122 9.45 -8.51 0.57
N LEU A 123 8.20 -8.96 0.42
CA LEU A 123 7.87 -10.37 0.18
C LEU A 123 8.53 -10.92 -1.09
N PHE A 124 8.76 -10.07 -2.07
CA PHE A 124 9.27 -10.45 -3.40
C PHE A 124 10.77 -10.16 -3.58
N MET A 125 11.47 -9.80 -2.50
CA MET A 125 12.94 -9.68 -2.54
C MET A 125 13.57 -11.04 -2.78
N ARG A 126 14.60 -11.09 -3.63
CA ARG A 126 15.26 -12.34 -4.03
C ARG A 126 15.75 -13.14 -2.83
N GLU A 127 16.29 -12.46 -1.83
CA GLU A 127 16.79 -13.04 -0.60
C GLU A 127 15.68 -13.69 0.22
N ILE A 128 14.53 -13.03 0.32
CA ILE A 128 13.37 -13.54 1.04
C ILE A 128 12.79 -14.77 0.32
N LEU A 129 12.66 -14.72 -1.00
CA LEU A 129 12.22 -15.85 -1.79
C LEU A 129 13.19 -17.03 -1.72
N ALA A 130 14.51 -16.77 -1.65
CA ALA A 130 15.51 -17.82 -1.48
C ALA A 130 15.38 -18.49 -0.10
N VAL A 131 15.24 -17.72 0.98
CA VAL A 131 15.00 -18.27 2.33
C VAL A 131 13.73 -19.08 2.39
N LYS A 132 12.63 -18.55 1.81
CA LYS A 132 11.36 -19.28 1.71
C LYS A 132 11.55 -20.64 1.04
N ARG A 133 12.23 -20.67 -0.08
CA ARG A 133 12.51 -21.92 -0.80
C ARG A 133 13.32 -22.91 0.05
N MET A 134 14.36 -22.44 0.74
CA MET A 134 15.17 -23.30 1.62
C MET A 134 14.33 -23.91 2.75
N VAL A 135 13.37 -23.16 3.31
CA VAL A 135 12.44 -23.66 4.32
C VAL A 135 11.49 -24.69 3.72
N ASP A 136 10.91 -24.41 2.56
CA ASP A 136 9.96 -25.30 1.88
C ASP A 136 10.63 -26.66 1.45
N GLU A 137 11.92 -26.62 1.10
CA GLU A 137 12.73 -27.79 0.74
C GLU A 137 13.29 -28.53 1.98
N GLY A 138 13.02 -28.01 3.20
CA GLY A 138 13.53 -28.62 4.46
C GLY A 138 15.03 -28.44 4.69
N ALA A 139 15.71 -27.59 3.89
CA ALA A 139 17.16 -27.41 3.97
C ALA A 139 17.64 -26.81 5.30
N LEU A 140 16.74 -26.09 6.00
CA LEU A 140 17.05 -25.48 7.31
C LEU A 140 16.52 -26.31 8.49
N GLY A 141 15.91 -27.47 8.22
CA GLY A 141 15.27 -28.28 9.27
C GLY A 141 14.06 -27.59 9.90
N GLU A 142 13.74 -27.96 11.13
CA GLU A 142 12.64 -27.35 11.90
C GLU A 142 13.02 -25.92 12.31
N ILE A 143 12.16 -24.95 11.99
CA ILE A 143 12.38 -23.56 12.33
C ILE A 143 11.88 -23.28 13.75
N ILE A 144 12.79 -23.08 14.68
CA ILE A 144 12.51 -22.80 16.09
C ILE A 144 12.50 -21.31 16.45
N TYR A 145 13.11 -20.48 15.63
CA TYR A 145 13.20 -19.04 15.85
C TYR A 145 13.44 -18.29 14.55
N MET A 146 12.75 -17.17 14.38
CA MET A 146 13.00 -16.23 13.30
C MET A 146 13.03 -14.79 13.83
N ARG A 147 13.85 -13.96 13.21
CA ARG A 147 13.93 -12.54 13.49
C ARG A 147 13.86 -11.76 12.19
N GLY A 148 12.95 -10.81 12.12
CA GLY A 148 12.84 -9.84 11.03
C GLY A 148 12.80 -8.43 11.57
N GLY A 149 13.13 -7.45 10.74
CA GLY A 149 13.08 -6.06 11.12
C GLY A 149 13.31 -5.14 9.92
N TYR A 150 12.76 -3.97 10.01
CA TYR A 150 12.96 -2.90 9.04
C TYR A 150 13.44 -1.65 9.78
N ARG A 151 14.61 -1.16 9.41
CA ARG A 151 15.21 0.04 10.00
C ARG A 151 15.52 1.03 8.90
N HIS A 152 15.01 2.24 9.07
CA HIS A 152 15.18 3.30 8.08
C HIS A 152 15.44 4.64 8.77
N ASP A 153 16.41 5.39 8.28
CA ASP A 153 16.61 6.77 8.69
C ASP A 153 15.57 7.67 8.02
N LEU A 154 14.56 8.05 8.78
CA LEU A 154 13.46 8.88 8.30
C LEU A 154 13.68 10.38 8.50
N ARG A 155 14.84 10.82 9.00
CA ARG A 155 15.09 12.25 9.28
C ARG A 155 14.86 13.12 8.04
N LYS A 156 15.38 12.73 6.90
CA LYS A 156 15.19 13.46 5.63
C LYS A 156 13.75 13.49 5.13
N LEU A 157 12.92 12.56 5.57
CA LEU A 157 11.51 12.46 5.22
C LEU A 157 10.64 13.27 6.17
N LEU A 158 10.93 13.19 7.48
CA LEU A 158 10.07 13.71 8.53
C LEU A 158 10.43 15.14 8.96
N LEU A 159 11.71 15.52 8.85
CA LEU A 159 12.20 16.83 9.27
C LEU A 159 12.42 17.74 8.07
N ASP A 160 12.18 19.04 8.26
CA ASP A 160 12.64 20.04 7.30
C ASP A 160 14.13 20.38 7.51
N ASP A 161 14.62 21.34 6.76
CA ASP A 161 16.04 21.74 6.80
C ASP A 161 16.42 22.45 8.12
N ASN A 162 15.44 22.89 8.89
CA ASN A 162 15.60 23.45 10.22
C ASN A 162 15.39 22.42 11.35
N GLY A 163 15.18 21.14 11.01
CA GLY A 163 14.94 20.07 11.97
C GLY A 163 13.51 20.04 12.53
N VAL A 164 12.57 20.74 11.92
CA VAL A 164 11.17 20.78 12.37
C VAL A 164 10.42 19.55 11.87
N LEU A 165 9.83 18.80 12.79
CA LEU A 165 9.03 17.62 12.49
C LEU A 165 7.74 18.00 11.73
N GLY A 166 7.53 17.42 10.55
CA GLY A 166 6.39 17.77 9.71
C GLY A 166 6.52 19.12 9.00
N GLY A 167 7.70 19.75 9.04
CA GLY A 167 7.91 21.10 8.49
C GLY A 167 7.86 21.21 6.97
N ARG A 168 8.04 20.11 6.24
CA ARG A 168 7.97 20.09 4.76
C ARG A 168 6.52 20.07 4.28
N LYS A 169 5.90 21.24 4.25
CA LYS A 169 4.51 21.42 3.79
C LYS A 169 4.29 20.83 2.38
N GLY A 170 3.12 20.27 2.14
CA GLY A 170 2.76 19.67 0.84
C GLY A 170 3.42 18.33 0.53
N THR A 171 4.15 17.75 1.48
CA THR A 171 4.78 16.43 1.35
C THR A 171 4.22 15.44 2.37
N GLU A 172 4.61 14.16 2.25
CA GLU A 172 4.23 13.14 3.22
C GLU A 172 4.76 13.40 4.64
N SER A 173 5.75 14.27 4.80
CA SER A 173 6.28 14.69 6.08
C SER A 173 5.16 15.14 7.05
N VAL A 174 4.19 15.91 6.57
CA VAL A 174 3.11 16.48 7.39
C VAL A 174 2.22 15.41 8.00
N TRP A 175 1.63 14.53 7.19
CA TRP A 175 0.69 13.53 7.69
C TRP A 175 1.41 12.37 8.39
N ARG A 176 2.60 11.99 7.90
CA ARG A 176 3.41 10.93 8.50
C ARG A 176 3.92 11.31 9.88
N SER A 177 4.38 12.55 10.05
CA SER A 177 4.82 13.07 11.36
C SER A 177 3.70 13.08 12.39
N ARG A 178 2.49 13.44 11.99
CA ARG A 178 1.32 13.34 12.88
C ARG A 178 1.10 11.92 13.38
N PHE A 179 1.25 10.94 12.49
CA PHE A 179 1.16 9.54 12.87
C PHE A 179 2.16 9.17 13.94
N TYR A 180 3.45 9.47 13.72
CA TYR A 180 4.52 9.17 14.68
C TYR A 180 4.34 9.87 16.03
N SER A 181 3.76 11.08 16.05
CA SER A 181 3.58 11.83 17.29
C SER A 181 2.31 11.49 18.06
N HIS A 182 1.31 10.82 17.44
CA HIS A 182 0.01 10.55 18.07
C HIS A 182 -0.26 9.05 18.32
N HIS A 183 0.60 8.16 17.82
CA HIS A 183 0.40 6.73 18.01
C HIS A 183 1.63 6.11 18.67
N ASN A 184 1.43 5.52 19.84
CA ASN A 184 2.43 4.71 20.51
C ASN A 184 2.31 3.25 20.02
N ALA A 185 2.82 2.98 18.83
CA ALA A 185 2.76 1.68 18.19
C ALA A 185 3.87 1.52 17.16
N ASP A 186 4.16 0.30 16.76
CA ASP A 186 4.90 0.04 15.53
C ASP A 186 4.00 0.36 14.34
N ILE A 187 4.16 1.54 13.77
CA ILE A 187 3.30 2.05 12.70
C ILE A 187 3.70 1.51 11.32
N TYR A 188 4.79 0.78 11.20
CA TYR A 188 5.25 0.25 9.91
C TYR A 188 5.83 -1.18 10.02
N PRO A 189 5.07 -2.15 10.60
CA PRO A 189 5.58 -3.49 10.87
C PRO A 189 5.67 -4.37 9.62
N THR A 190 5.00 -4.02 8.52
CA THR A 190 4.75 -4.90 7.39
C THR A 190 6.04 -5.41 6.72
N HIS A 191 7.05 -4.54 6.56
CA HIS A 191 8.32 -4.94 5.95
C HIS A 191 9.16 -5.90 6.81
N GLY A 192 8.99 -5.88 8.13
CA GLY A 192 9.64 -6.81 9.04
C GLY A 192 8.85 -8.10 9.24
N LEU A 193 7.55 -7.97 9.50
CA LEU A 193 6.67 -9.08 9.82
C LEU A 193 6.19 -9.86 8.59
N GLY A 194 5.92 -9.19 7.49
CA GLY A 194 5.40 -9.81 6.27
C GLY A 194 6.26 -10.96 5.74
N PRO A 195 7.58 -10.78 5.57
CA PRO A 195 8.46 -11.88 5.17
C PRO A 195 8.43 -13.07 6.13
N LEU A 196 8.39 -12.83 7.44
CA LEU A 196 8.31 -13.92 8.43
C LEU A 196 7.00 -14.69 8.29
N CYS A 197 5.88 -13.99 8.18
CA CYS A 197 4.57 -14.61 7.97
C CYS A 197 4.53 -15.43 6.66
N MET A 198 5.10 -14.91 5.57
CA MET A 198 5.15 -15.61 4.31
C MET A 198 6.00 -16.90 4.39
N ILE A 199 7.18 -16.81 5.00
CA ILE A 199 8.10 -17.95 5.12
C ILE A 199 7.47 -19.06 5.97
N LEU A 200 6.84 -18.70 7.09
CA LEU A 200 6.20 -19.64 8.01
C LEU A 200 4.79 -20.07 7.57
N GLY A 201 4.24 -19.51 6.51
CA GLY A 201 2.89 -19.84 6.05
C GLY A 201 1.77 -19.35 6.96
N ILE A 202 2.01 -18.29 7.75
CA ILE A 202 1.01 -17.71 8.65
C ILE A 202 -0.23 -17.26 7.88
N GLY A 203 -1.39 -17.68 8.35
CA GLY A 203 -2.68 -17.43 7.69
C GLY A 203 -3.02 -18.42 6.56
N LYS A 204 -2.16 -19.42 6.30
CA LYS A 204 -2.39 -20.51 5.33
C LYS A 204 -2.26 -21.88 5.98
N THR A 205 -1.07 -22.24 6.41
CA THR A 205 -0.72 -23.54 7.00
C THR A 205 -0.40 -23.42 8.47
N ASP A 206 -0.18 -22.21 8.95
CA ASP A 206 0.16 -21.92 10.35
C ASP A 206 -0.57 -20.64 10.83
N HIS A 207 -0.50 -20.34 12.13
CA HIS A 207 -1.15 -19.18 12.75
C HIS A 207 -0.31 -18.61 13.89
N LEU A 208 -0.57 -17.35 14.24
CA LEU A 208 0.01 -16.73 15.43
C LEU A 208 -0.77 -17.18 16.67
N ALA A 209 -0.10 -17.83 17.61
CA ALA A 209 -0.73 -18.26 18.87
C ALA A 209 -0.92 -17.07 19.83
N TRP A 210 0.02 -16.14 19.87
CA TRP A 210 -0.02 -14.94 20.69
C TRP A 210 0.91 -13.86 20.12
N LEU A 211 0.70 -12.61 20.54
CA LEU A 211 1.51 -11.46 20.19
C LEU A 211 1.72 -10.59 21.43
N THR A 212 2.94 -10.13 21.63
CA THR A 212 3.27 -9.12 22.64
C THR A 212 4.02 -7.95 21.99
N SER A 213 3.63 -6.73 22.34
CA SER A 213 4.29 -5.51 21.91
C SER A 213 4.79 -4.74 23.14
N PHE A 214 6.00 -4.14 23.02
CA PHE A 214 6.64 -3.34 24.07
C PHE A 214 6.94 -1.93 23.57
#